data_5a761ef7928d61436b43b55cb5f32360
#
_entry.id   5a761ef7928d61436b43b55cb5f32360
#
_cell.length_a   1.000
_cell.length_b   1.000
_cell.length_c   1.000
_cell.angle_alpha   90.00
_cell.angle_beta   90.00
_cell.angle_gamma   90.00
#
_symmetry.space_group_name_H-M   'P 1'
#
loop_
_entity.id
_entity.type
_entity.pdbx_description
1 polymer ?
#
loop_
_entity_poly.entity_id
_entity_poly.type
_entity_poly.pdbx_seq_one_letter_code
_entity_poly.pdbx_strand_id
1 'polypeptide(L)' 'MKVFIEKENKKENIEFEGDVKELLEKLDINPETVIIISNDQVVTENEKLKGDEEIKILSVVSGG' A
#
# COMPACT_ATOMS: atom_id res chain seq x y z
N MET A 1 -0.53 -7.74 8.95
CA MET A 1 -0.47 -6.37 8.42
C MET A 1 -1.85 -5.91 8.00
N LYS A 2 -2.23 -4.73 8.44
CA LYS A 2 -3.51 -4.15 8.03
C LYS A 2 -3.28 -3.25 6.82
N VAL A 3 -4.08 -3.46 5.79
CA VAL A 3 -3.97 -2.68 4.55
C VAL A 3 -5.32 -2.05 4.24
N PHE A 4 -5.33 -0.73 4.13
CA PHE A 4 -6.52 0.01 3.75
C PHE A 4 -6.35 0.51 2.33
N ILE A 5 -7.27 0.13 1.45
CA ILE A 5 -7.26 0.55 0.05
C ILE A 5 -8.36 1.60 -0.14
N GLU A 6 -7.95 2.86 -0.19
CA GLU A 6 -8.90 3.96 -0.25
C GLU A 6 -9.83 3.88 -1.44
N LYS A 7 -9.28 3.56 -2.60
CA LYS A 7 -10.07 3.50 -3.84
C LYS A 7 -11.26 2.56 -3.71
N GLU A 8 -11.09 1.47 -2.99
CA GLU A 8 -12.13 0.48 -2.82
C GLU A 8 -12.83 0.60 -1.48
N ASN A 9 -12.39 1.55 -0.65
CA ASN A 9 -12.88 1.72 0.70
C ASN A 9 -12.89 0.39 1.44
N LYS A 10 -11.77 -0.32 1.34
CA LYS A 10 -11.68 -1.69 1.81
C LYS A 10 -10.49 -1.86 2.74
N LYS A 11 -10.70 -2.57 3.85
CA LYS A 11 -9.63 -2.93 4.75
C LYS A 11 -9.38 -4.42 4.63
N GLU A 12 -8.12 -4.80 4.51
CA GLU A 12 -7.74 -6.20 4.45
C GLU A 12 -6.64 -6.48 5.44
N ASN A 13 -6.63 -7.71 5.94
CA ASN A 13 -5.57 -8.18 6.81
C ASN A 13 -4.76 -9.16 5.99
N ILE A 14 -3.53 -8.78 5.67
CA ILE A 14 -2.68 -9.54 4.75
C ILE A 14 -1.40 -9.93 5.45
N GLU A 15 -1.00 -11.18 5.32
CA GLU A 15 0.30 -11.62 5.78
C GLU A 15 1.29 -11.41 4.66
N PHE A 16 2.24 -10.51 4.89
CA PHE A 16 3.19 -10.16 3.85
C PHE A 16 4.47 -9.62 4.49
N GLU A 17 5.58 -9.95 3.88
CA GLU A 17 6.88 -9.43 4.24
C GLU A 17 7.64 -9.20 2.94
N GLY A 18 8.20 -8.01 2.77
CA GLY A 18 8.91 -7.68 1.54
C GLY A 18 8.79 -6.22 1.21
N ASP A 19 9.08 -5.86 -0.01
CA ASP A 19 9.03 -4.47 -0.46
C ASP A 19 7.59 -4.02 -0.71
N VAL A 20 7.35 -2.72 -0.57
CA VAL A 20 6.05 -2.13 -0.91
C VAL A 20 5.69 -2.48 -2.35
N LYS A 21 6.66 -2.43 -3.25
CA LYS A 21 6.43 -2.76 -4.64
C LYS A 21 5.86 -4.18 -4.81
N GLU A 22 6.42 -5.12 -4.07
CA GLU A 22 5.94 -6.50 -4.12
C GLU A 22 4.53 -6.61 -3.56
N LEU A 23 4.24 -5.86 -2.51
CA LEU A 23 2.88 -5.84 -1.95
C LEU A 23 1.89 -5.34 -2.98
N LEU A 24 2.23 -4.25 -3.68
CA LEU A 24 1.34 -3.69 -4.68
C LEU A 24 1.14 -4.64 -5.85
N GLU A 25 2.18 -5.38 -6.23
CA GLU A 25 2.03 -6.40 -7.26
C GLU A 25 1.08 -7.51 -6.83
N LYS A 26 1.19 -7.91 -5.57
CA LYS A 26 0.30 -8.92 -5.02
C LYS A 26 -1.14 -8.46 -5.04
N LEU A 27 -1.36 -7.17 -4.84
CA LEU A 27 -2.70 -6.59 -4.84
C LEU A 27 -3.16 -6.13 -6.22
N ASP A 28 -2.30 -6.29 -7.22
CA ASP A 28 -2.58 -5.86 -8.59
C ASP A 28 -2.83 -4.35 -8.66
N ILE A 29 -2.00 -3.60 -7.96
CA ILE A 29 -2.09 -2.14 -7.91
C ILE A 29 -0.84 -1.54 -8.54
N ASN A 30 -1.04 -0.57 -9.43
CA ASN A 30 0.07 0.13 -10.07
C ASN A 30 0.67 1.14 -9.08
N PRO A 31 1.95 1.00 -8.71
CA PRO A 31 2.56 1.91 -7.74
C PRO A 31 2.61 3.37 -8.19
N GLU A 32 2.52 3.63 -9.48
CA GLU A 32 2.55 4.99 -9.98
C GLU A 32 1.25 5.75 -9.74
N THR A 33 0.18 5.05 -9.40
CA THR A 33 -1.13 5.66 -9.24
C THR A 33 -1.52 5.83 -7.78
N VAL A 34 -0.63 5.51 -6.85
CA VAL A 34 -0.98 5.54 -5.43
C VAL A 34 0.14 6.14 -4.60
N ILE A 35 -0.24 6.60 -3.41
CA ILE A 35 0.70 7.00 -2.37
C ILE A 35 0.55 5.97 -1.26
N ILE A 36 1.68 5.49 -0.75
CA ILE A 36 1.69 4.49 0.29
C ILE A 36 2.07 5.14 1.62
N ILE A 37 1.26 4.88 2.63
CA ILE A 37 1.53 5.38 3.99
C ILE A 37 1.72 4.16 4.88
N SER A 38 2.86 4.10 5.54
CA SER A 38 3.18 3.03 6.47
C SER A 38 3.35 3.62 7.86
N ASN A 39 2.52 3.20 8.80
CA ASN A 39 2.54 3.71 10.18
C ASN A 39 2.55 5.24 10.21
N ASP A 40 1.62 5.83 9.44
CA ASP A 40 1.42 7.28 9.36
C ASP A 40 2.57 8.04 8.69
N GLN A 41 3.43 7.35 7.97
CA GLN A 41 4.52 7.98 7.23
C GLN A 41 4.44 7.61 5.76
N VAL A 42 4.62 8.60 4.89
CA VAL A 42 4.68 8.35 3.46
C VAL A 42 5.97 7.61 3.14
N VAL A 43 5.85 6.51 2.42
CA VAL A 43 7.00 5.71 2.04
C VAL A 43 7.00 5.46 0.55
N THR A 44 8.17 5.07 0.03
CA THR A 44 8.32 4.77 -1.39
C THR A 44 8.07 3.28 -1.64
N GLU A 45 8.00 2.92 -2.91
CA GLU A 45 7.82 1.52 -3.28
C GLU A 45 9.01 0.64 -2.91
N ASN A 46 10.14 1.25 -2.57
CA ASN A 46 11.33 0.51 -2.18
C ASN A 46 11.39 0.24 -0.68
N GLU A 47 10.44 0.75 0.07
CA GLU A 47 10.41 0.54 1.51
C GLU A 47 10.15 -0.92 1.83
N LYS A 48 10.89 -1.45 2.79
CA LYS A 48 10.72 -2.83 3.20
C LYS A 48 9.74 -2.93 4.35
N LEU A 49 8.83 -3.87 4.24
CA LEU A 49 7.79 -4.10 5.23
C LEU A 49 8.09 -5.37 6.02
N LYS A 50 7.89 -5.30 7.31
CA LYS A 50 8.16 -6.44 8.21
C LYS A 50 6.95 -7.34 8.38
N GLY A 51 5.77 -6.80 8.15
CA GLY A 51 4.55 -7.57 8.28
C GLY A 51 3.63 -7.13 9.40
N ASP A 52 4.05 -6.16 10.20
CA ASP A 52 3.23 -5.66 11.30
C ASP A 52 2.82 -4.20 11.13
N GLU A 53 3.10 -3.62 9.97
CA GLU A 53 2.77 -2.23 9.71
C GLU A 53 1.29 -2.06 9.42
N GLU A 54 0.83 -0.81 9.57
CA GLU A 54 -0.49 -0.42 9.14
C GLU A 54 -0.30 0.36 7.85
N ILE A 55 -0.78 -0.19 6.76
CA ILE A 55 -0.57 0.36 5.42
C ILE A 55 -1.84 1.03 4.91
N LYS A 56 -1.69 2.23 4.35
CA LYS A 56 -2.78 2.90 3.67
C LYS A 56 -2.36 3.14 2.24
N ILE A 57 -3.22 2.78 1.31
CA ILE A 57 -2.97 2.97 -0.11
C ILE A 57 -3.94 4.01 -0.62
N LEU A 58 -3.43 5.20 -0.90
CA LEU A 58 -4.24 6.33 -1.32
C LEU A 58 -4.12 6.52 -2.83
N SER A 59 -5.25 6.63 -3.49
CA SER A 59 -5.27 6.83 -4.92
C SER A 59 -4.98 8.31 -5.24
N VAL A 60 -4.04 8.55 -6.15
CA VAL A 60 -3.66 9.91 -6.53
C VAL A 60 -3.89 10.18 -7.99
N VAL A 61 -4.56 9.28 -8.67
CA VAL A 61 -4.85 9.49 -10.08
C VAL A 61 -5.87 10.59 -10.19
N SER A 62 -5.45 11.71 -10.74
CA SER A 62 -6.40 12.73 -11.12
C SER A 62 -7.21 12.12 -12.24
N GLY A 63 -8.50 12.18 -12.13
CA GLY A 63 -9.38 11.61 -13.15
C GLY A 63 -9.19 12.21 -14.51
N GLY A 64 -8.11 12.83 -14.66
CA GLY A 64 -7.75 13.35 -15.98
C GLY A 64 -7.24 12.23 -16.79
#